data_c4bf906a58f8124ef12ffd93fcd52b27
#
_entry.id   c4bf906a58f8124ef12ffd93fcd52b27
#
_cell.length_a   1.000
_cell.length_b   1.000
_cell.length_c   1.000
_cell.angle_alpha   90.00
_cell.angle_beta   90.00
_cell.angle_gamma   90.00
#
_symmetry.space_group_name_H-M   'P 1'
#
loop_
_entity.id
_entity.type
_entity.pdbx_description
1 polymer ?
#
loop_
_entity_poly.entity_id
_entity_poly.type
_entity_poly.pdbx_seq_one_letter_code
_entity_poly.pdbx_strand_id
1 'polypeptide(L)'
;MNRRTLLGAALAGAVVAPAFAAGSARAADPGPSVTQTGNTTLDSQAVFFVSYDGLVNNNSFQKNALLTYKGYQYAVWYTADKNAVVGRRVLGGSTWSTVQVGHTLKSSDSHNVISMGVSKTDGRLHLNMDSHSDGFTYVKSVAGLMDNPSGLSWTTARFGAPQSTLDGLALTTQFTYPQFVSLPDGKLQLSYRVGISGNGRNAIAEYDGTSWTNLGEWSSSTGTYTSEHGSSTARNMYLHGIDYDKNGRLHSFFTWREQNGAVMCNSGGITNHDTGYVYSDDRGRTWRNNAGTVVGTTGGSDKVAVTDSGLVVDALNPDHSLMNQESQFTDSSGLPHAIISYVPGRFGQCTTDYVANRTANGRAFHLRKNSTGSWQKTEIPVVLGSSQRTKLILDKYDNAYAIFPFGRIAGASKSSGYTDWTVLFDGSGLNAFGEVVIDETRIAQDNVLSVLYQEKSSGTTPSALHVVDFRLPS
;
A
#
# COMPACT_ATOMS: atom_id res chain seq x y z
N MET A 1 24.58 -63.49 -80.25
CA MET A 1 23.27 -63.95 -79.86
C MET A 1 23.15 -63.99 -78.37
N ASN A 2 22.73 -62.99 -77.71
CA ASN A 2 22.19 -63.05 -76.37
C ASN A 2 21.46 -61.68 -76.01
N ARG A 3 20.18 -61.80 -75.86
CA ARG A 3 19.33 -60.68 -75.40
C ARG A 3 19.52 -60.45 -73.90
N ARG A 4 19.83 -59.27 -73.51
CA ARG A 4 19.77 -58.88 -72.12
C ARG A 4 18.55 -58.01 -71.89
N THR A 5 17.69 -58.44 -70.99
CA THR A 5 16.50 -57.75 -70.48
C THR A 5 16.92 -56.74 -69.42
N LEU A 6 16.54 -55.51 -69.59
CA LEU A 6 16.67 -54.47 -68.57
C LEU A 6 15.36 -54.37 -67.76
N LEU A 7 15.43 -54.62 -66.45
CA LEU A 7 14.37 -54.29 -65.49
C LEU A 7 14.52 -52.84 -65.05
N GLY A 8 13.50 -52.04 -65.30
CA GLY A 8 13.37 -50.72 -64.77
C GLY A 8 12.74 -50.77 -63.39
N ALA A 9 13.41 -50.22 -62.38
CA ALA A 9 12.90 -50.06 -61.04
C ALA A 9 12.24 -48.62 -60.95
N ALA A 10 10.98 -48.58 -60.67
CA ALA A 10 10.25 -47.33 -60.38
C ALA A 10 10.45 -47.01 -58.92
N LEU A 11 11.11 -45.87 -58.62
CA LEU A 11 11.14 -45.28 -57.28
C LEU A 11 9.87 -44.42 -57.05
N ALA A 12 9.01 -44.87 -56.15
CA ALA A 12 7.91 -44.06 -55.63
C ALA A 12 8.44 -43.12 -54.55
N GLY A 13 8.60 -41.85 -54.88
CA GLY A 13 8.94 -40.79 -53.90
C GLY A 13 7.72 -40.45 -53.02
N ALA A 14 7.78 -40.79 -51.76
CA ALA A 14 6.81 -40.33 -50.76
C ALA A 14 7.09 -38.85 -50.43
N VAL A 15 6.21 -37.95 -50.81
CA VAL A 15 6.21 -36.54 -50.38
C VAL A 15 5.65 -36.47 -48.95
N VAL A 16 6.53 -36.30 -47.96
CA VAL A 16 6.13 -36.00 -46.59
C VAL A 16 5.85 -34.51 -46.52
N ALA A 17 4.57 -34.13 -46.46
CA ALA A 17 4.17 -32.76 -46.14
C ALA A 17 4.46 -32.49 -44.67
N PRO A 18 5.11 -31.35 -44.29
CA PRO A 18 5.27 -30.99 -42.90
C PRO A 18 3.90 -30.65 -42.31
N ALA A 19 3.47 -31.43 -41.31
CA ALA A 19 2.33 -31.07 -40.49
C ALA A 19 2.72 -29.83 -39.63
N PHE A 20 2.26 -28.68 -40.04
CA PHE A 20 2.28 -27.51 -39.14
C PHE A 20 1.34 -27.83 -37.98
N ALA A 21 1.90 -28.12 -36.80
CA ALA A 21 1.15 -28.11 -35.57
C ALA A 21 0.61 -26.68 -35.41
N ALA A 22 -0.68 -26.50 -35.57
CA ALA A 22 -1.34 -25.27 -35.19
C ALA A 22 -1.21 -25.14 -33.69
N GLY A 23 -0.21 -24.36 -33.24
CA GLY A 23 -0.11 -23.95 -31.86
C GLY A 23 -1.43 -23.28 -31.53
N SER A 24 -2.16 -23.83 -30.55
CA SER A 24 -3.35 -23.16 -30.02
C SER A 24 -2.90 -21.78 -29.56
N ALA A 25 -3.36 -20.72 -30.23
CA ALA A 25 -3.17 -19.35 -29.81
C ALA A 25 -3.79 -19.26 -28.41
N ARG A 26 -2.95 -19.10 -27.39
CA ARG A 26 -3.43 -18.79 -26.04
C ARG A 26 -4.21 -17.48 -26.15
N ALA A 27 -5.45 -17.46 -25.66
CA ALA A 27 -6.21 -16.22 -25.60
C ALA A 27 -5.35 -15.17 -24.87
N ALA A 28 -5.30 -13.96 -25.43
CA ALA A 28 -4.60 -12.86 -24.77
C ALA A 28 -5.23 -12.63 -23.40
N ASP A 29 -4.40 -12.36 -22.39
CA ASP A 29 -4.90 -12.00 -21.06
C ASP A 29 -5.84 -10.78 -21.20
N PRO A 30 -6.98 -10.75 -20.48
CA PRO A 30 -7.91 -9.63 -20.56
C PRO A 30 -7.26 -8.34 -20.05
N GLY A 31 -7.55 -7.23 -20.71
CA GLY A 31 -7.12 -5.91 -20.24
C GLY A 31 -7.82 -5.49 -18.95
N PRO A 32 -7.37 -4.39 -18.32
CA PRO A 32 -7.94 -3.92 -17.07
C PRO A 32 -9.41 -3.49 -17.24
N SER A 33 -10.26 -3.91 -16.32
CA SER A 33 -11.65 -3.48 -16.23
C SER A 33 -12.13 -3.56 -14.79
N VAL A 34 -13.17 -2.80 -14.46
CA VAL A 34 -13.83 -2.86 -13.15
C VAL A 34 -15.33 -2.92 -13.33
N THR A 35 -16.00 -3.76 -12.56
CA THR A 35 -17.47 -3.82 -12.50
C THR A 35 -17.89 -3.73 -11.04
N GLN A 36 -18.60 -2.68 -10.66
CA GLN A 36 -19.13 -2.54 -9.31
C GLN A 36 -20.13 -3.69 -9.04
N THR A 37 -19.92 -4.43 -7.97
CA THR A 37 -20.74 -5.59 -7.60
C THR A 37 -21.49 -5.39 -6.30
N GLY A 38 -21.09 -4.41 -5.49
CA GLY A 38 -21.75 -4.09 -4.24
C GLY A 38 -21.25 -2.76 -3.67
N ASN A 39 -22.08 -2.17 -2.80
CA ASN A 39 -21.72 -1.03 -1.96
C ASN A 39 -22.47 -1.22 -0.64
N THR A 40 -21.74 -1.39 0.45
CA THR A 40 -22.33 -1.70 1.77
C THR A 40 -21.92 -0.63 2.78
N THR A 41 -22.86 -0.24 3.61
CA THR A 41 -22.62 0.72 4.68
C THR A 41 -22.06 0.00 5.90
N LEU A 42 -20.88 0.43 6.36
CA LEU A 42 -20.26 0.00 7.63
C LEU A 42 -20.90 0.71 8.81
N ASP A 43 -21.05 2.02 8.69
CA ASP A 43 -21.60 2.91 9.70
C ASP A 43 -22.27 4.09 8.99
N SER A 44 -23.50 4.40 9.34
CA SER A 44 -24.23 5.55 8.78
C SER A 44 -23.78 6.89 9.38
N GLN A 45 -23.03 6.87 10.49
CA GLN A 45 -22.66 8.01 11.31
C GLN A 45 -21.23 7.88 11.85
N ALA A 46 -20.24 7.62 10.97
CA ALA A 46 -18.85 7.60 11.37
C ALA A 46 -18.33 9.01 11.69
N VAL A 47 -17.35 9.11 12.59
CA VAL A 47 -16.77 10.42 12.95
C VAL A 47 -16.23 11.14 11.71
N PHE A 48 -16.55 12.42 11.60
CA PHE A 48 -16.08 13.26 10.51
C PHE A 48 -15.40 14.53 11.06
N PHE A 49 -14.17 14.72 10.69
CA PHE A 49 -13.40 15.96 10.83
C PHE A 49 -12.25 15.93 9.83
N VAL A 50 -11.84 17.08 9.34
CA VAL A 50 -10.70 17.21 8.43
C VAL A 50 -9.49 17.72 9.20
N SER A 51 -8.39 16.99 9.13
CA SER A 51 -7.09 17.47 9.55
C SER A 51 -6.02 16.97 8.56
N TYR A 52 -5.01 17.79 8.27
CA TYR A 52 -3.99 17.49 7.25
C TYR A 52 -4.59 17.03 5.91
N ASP A 53 -5.68 17.68 5.50
CA ASP A 53 -6.47 17.39 4.28
C ASP A 53 -7.12 16.00 4.24
N GLY A 54 -7.09 15.22 5.31
CA GLY A 54 -7.62 13.85 5.39
C GLY A 54 -8.62 13.61 6.50
N LEU A 55 -9.28 12.45 6.45
CA LEU A 55 -10.17 11.93 7.49
C LEU A 55 -9.51 10.75 8.21
N VAL A 56 -9.82 10.56 9.49
CA VAL A 56 -9.20 9.50 10.31
C VAL A 56 -9.61 8.08 9.88
N ASN A 57 -10.81 7.90 9.28
CA ASN A 57 -11.33 6.59 8.93
C ASN A 57 -10.92 6.08 7.53
N ASN A 58 -10.42 6.96 6.65
CA ASN A 58 -10.07 6.58 5.28
C ASN A 58 -8.73 7.14 4.80
N ASN A 59 -7.85 7.49 5.71
CA ASN A 59 -6.51 7.98 5.37
C ASN A 59 -5.71 6.88 4.67
N SER A 60 -5.14 7.15 3.50
CA SER A 60 -4.56 6.12 2.63
C SER A 60 -3.29 5.47 3.17
N PHE A 61 -2.57 6.11 4.10
CA PHE A 61 -1.45 5.48 4.79
C PHE A 61 -1.87 4.48 5.87
N GLN A 62 -3.18 4.39 6.17
CA GLN A 62 -3.78 3.40 7.05
C GLN A 62 -3.74 2.04 6.35
N LYS A 63 -2.72 1.26 6.65
CA LYS A 63 -2.62 -0.09 6.10
C LYS A 63 -3.54 -1.02 6.88
N ASN A 64 -4.30 -1.85 6.14
CA ASN A 64 -5.20 -2.85 6.69
C ASN A 64 -6.29 -2.25 7.61
N ALA A 65 -6.89 -1.10 7.24
CA ALA A 65 -8.20 -0.73 7.81
C ALA A 65 -9.32 -1.61 7.26
N LEU A 66 -9.06 -2.28 6.15
CA LEU A 66 -9.92 -3.27 5.50
C LEU A 66 -9.05 -4.47 5.12
N LEU A 67 -9.42 -5.67 5.49
CA LEU A 67 -8.72 -6.90 5.12
C LEU A 67 -9.65 -8.10 5.01
N THR A 68 -9.29 -9.06 4.15
CA THR A 68 -10.01 -10.31 3.94
C THR A 68 -9.21 -11.49 4.49
N TYR A 69 -9.86 -12.35 5.28
CA TYR A 69 -9.24 -13.57 5.80
C TYR A 69 -10.29 -14.67 5.98
N LYS A 70 -10.01 -15.89 5.50
CA LYS A 70 -10.86 -17.11 5.66
C LYS A 70 -12.36 -16.88 5.39
N GLY A 71 -12.67 -16.29 4.23
CA GLY A 71 -14.04 -16.10 3.78
C GLY A 71 -14.81 -14.97 4.47
N TYR A 72 -14.14 -14.16 5.27
CA TYR A 72 -14.67 -12.97 5.91
C TYR A 72 -13.86 -11.74 5.52
N GLN A 73 -14.52 -10.58 5.49
CA GLN A 73 -13.90 -9.28 5.42
C GLN A 73 -14.05 -8.55 6.74
N TYR A 74 -13.00 -7.88 7.17
CA TYR A 74 -12.89 -7.14 8.43
C TYR A 74 -12.59 -5.68 8.12
N ALA A 75 -13.18 -4.77 8.90
CA ALA A 75 -12.95 -3.34 8.80
C ALA A 75 -12.81 -2.72 10.18
N VAL A 76 -12.05 -1.61 10.28
CA VAL A 76 -11.87 -0.84 11.51
C VAL A 76 -12.13 0.63 11.27
N TRP A 77 -12.78 1.30 12.24
CA TRP A 77 -13.10 2.72 12.17
C TRP A 77 -13.46 3.30 13.53
N TYR A 78 -13.63 4.61 13.58
CA TYR A 78 -14.20 5.33 14.73
C TYR A 78 -15.63 5.79 14.41
N THR A 79 -16.56 5.52 15.35
CA THR A 79 -17.98 5.96 15.30
C THR A 79 -18.11 7.47 15.53
N ALA A 80 -19.32 8.03 15.40
CA ALA A 80 -19.63 9.43 15.74
C ALA A 80 -19.16 9.81 17.15
N ASP A 81 -19.29 8.90 18.11
CA ASP A 81 -18.85 9.09 19.50
C ASP A 81 -17.35 8.80 19.68
N LYS A 82 -16.60 8.69 18.58
CA LYS A 82 -15.16 8.42 18.56
C LYS A 82 -14.75 7.06 19.16
N ASN A 83 -15.67 6.12 19.34
CA ASN A 83 -15.33 4.78 19.80
C ASN A 83 -14.71 3.94 18.67
N ALA A 84 -13.60 3.26 18.97
CA ALA A 84 -12.96 2.34 18.05
C ALA A 84 -13.78 1.05 17.88
N VAL A 85 -14.06 0.68 16.64
CA VAL A 85 -14.89 -0.46 16.25
C VAL A 85 -14.16 -1.37 15.29
N VAL A 86 -14.40 -2.68 15.44
CA VAL A 86 -14.05 -3.71 14.45
C VAL A 86 -15.34 -4.33 13.93
N GLY A 87 -15.55 -4.25 12.62
CA GLY A 87 -16.63 -4.93 11.91
C GLY A 87 -16.13 -6.18 11.19
N ARG A 88 -17.02 -7.16 11.01
CA ARG A 88 -16.80 -8.28 10.08
C ARG A 88 -18.05 -8.56 9.27
N ARG A 89 -17.86 -9.00 8.02
CA ARG A 89 -18.93 -9.59 7.18
C ARG A 89 -18.46 -10.89 6.54
N VAL A 90 -19.39 -11.76 6.20
CA VAL A 90 -19.11 -12.87 5.27
C VAL A 90 -18.84 -12.26 3.87
N LEU A 91 -17.87 -12.76 3.15
CA LEU A 91 -17.59 -12.31 1.78
C LEU A 91 -18.82 -12.50 0.89
N GLY A 92 -19.14 -11.46 0.12
CA GLY A 92 -20.36 -11.40 -0.71
C GLY A 92 -21.65 -11.05 0.05
N GLY A 93 -21.61 -10.99 1.39
CA GLY A 93 -22.71 -10.52 2.22
C GLY A 93 -22.72 -8.99 2.34
N SER A 94 -23.89 -8.42 2.71
CA SER A 94 -24.06 -6.98 2.92
C SER A 94 -24.12 -6.58 4.40
N THR A 95 -24.25 -7.55 5.31
CA THR A 95 -24.44 -7.28 6.75
C THR A 95 -23.14 -7.33 7.51
N TRP A 96 -22.83 -6.26 8.21
CA TRP A 96 -21.68 -6.15 9.11
C TRP A 96 -22.07 -6.40 10.56
N SER A 97 -21.33 -7.28 11.23
CA SER A 97 -21.39 -7.46 12.68
C SER A 97 -20.26 -6.66 13.32
N THR A 98 -20.56 -5.81 14.28
CA THR A 98 -19.62 -4.84 14.85
C THR A 98 -19.36 -5.09 16.33
N VAL A 99 -18.14 -4.73 16.78
CA VAL A 99 -17.70 -4.81 18.18
C VAL A 99 -16.89 -3.56 18.51
N GLN A 100 -17.22 -2.90 19.62
CA GLN A 100 -16.36 -1.87 20.21
C GLN A 100 -15.20 -2.53 20.97
N VAL A 101 -13.98 -2.00 20.78
CA VAL A 101 -12.75 -2.56 21.36
C VAL A 101 -12.22 -1.79 22.57
N GLY A 102 -13.10 -0.98 23.19
CA GLY A 102 -12.82 -0.34 24.49
C GLY A 102 -11.89 0.87 24.44
N HIS A 103 -11.68 1.47 23.27
CA HIS A 103 -10.87 2.68 23.10
C HIS A 103 -11.69 3.81 22.46
N THR A 104 -11.41 5.05 22.88
CA THR A 104 -11.97 6.26 22.30
C THR A 104 -10.87 7.16 21.77
N LEU A 105 -11.01 7.65 20.54
CA LEU A 105 -10.04 8.53 19.87
C LEU A 105 -9.72 9.75 20.71
N LYS A 106 -8.44 9.98 21.02
CA LYS A 106 -7.94 11.03 21.92
C LYS A 106 -8.16 12.46 21.39
N SER A 107 -7.95 12.64 20.10
CA SER A 107 -7.96 13.95 19.47
C SER A 107 -8.47 13.88 18.03
N SER A 108 -8.96 15.02 17.51
CA SER A 108 -9.36 15.14 16.10
C SER A 108 -8.14 15.33 15.21
N ASP A 109 -7.33 14.29 15.10
CA ASP A 109 -6.16 14.18 14.22
C ASP A 109 -6.33 13.00 13.28
N SER A 110 -6.27 13.26 11.98
CA SER A 110 -6.48 12.23 10.95
C SER A 110 -5.35 11.19 10.86
N HIS A 111 -4.21 11.41 11.54
CA HIS A 111 -3.14 10.42 11.65
C HIS A 111 -3.41 9.36 12.72
N ASN A 112 -4.34 9.58 13.62
CA ASN A 112 -4.69 8.66 14.70
C ASN A 112 -5.51 7.45 14.22
N VAL A 113 -5.14 6.91 13.07
CA VAL A 113 -5.81 5.79 12.40
C VAL A 113 -5.81 4.50 13.22
N ILE A 114 -6.67 3.56 12.86
CA ILE A 114 -6.63 2.18 13.34
C ILE A 114 -6.01 1.30 12.25
N SER A 115 -5.02 0.48 12.61
CA SER A 115 -4.42 -0.52 11.73
C SER A 115 -4.62 -1.91 12.33
N MET A 116 -4.89 -2.93 11.49
CA MET A 116 -5.08 -4.30 11.95
C MET A 116 -4.18 -5.28 11.21
N GLY A 117 -3.89 -6.41 11.88
CA GLY A 117 -3.13 -7.51 11.30
C GLY A 117 -3.55 -8.85 11.86
N VAL A 118 -3.46 -9.89 11.05
CA VAL A 118 -3.77 -11.26 11.43
C VAL A 118 -2.47 -12.04 11.63
N SER A 119 -2.26 -12.55 12.83
CA SER A 119 -1.27 -13.58 13.09
C SER A 119 -1.86 -14.93 12.69
N LYS A 120 -1.27 -15.55 11.66
CA LYS A 120 -1.71 -16.87 11.18
C LYS A 120 -1.16 -18.01 12.05
N THR A 121 -0.20 -17.74 12.93
CA THR A 121 0.39 -18.73 13.82
C THR A 121 -0.53 -19.11 14.97
N ASP A 122 -1.32 -18.17 15.47
CA ASP A 122 -2.25 -18.39 16.60
C ASP A 122 -3.68 -17.90 16.33
N GLY A 123 -3.97 -17.44 15.12
CA GLY A 123 -5.30 -17.00 14.70
C GLY A 123 -5.83 -15.78 15.43
N ARG A 124 -4.96 -14.86 15.88
CA ARG A 124 -5.36 -13.60 16.52
C ARG A 124 -5.47 -12.45 15.55
N LEU A 125 -6.42 -11.56 15.83
CA LEU A 125 -6.46 -10.21 15.24
C LEU A 125 -5.74 -9.25 16.19
N HIS A 126 -4.80 -8.47 15.66
CA HIS A 126 -4.05 -7.44 16.35
C HIS A 126 -4.48 -6.08 15.83
N LEU A 127 -4.65 -5.11 16.73
CA LEU A 127 -5.03 -3.73 16.42
C LEU A 127 -4.03 -2.78 17.06
N ASN A 128 -3.60 -1.77 16.31
CA ASN A 128 -2.89 -0.62 16.84
C ASN A 128 -3.63 0.64 16.41
N MET A 129 -3.82 1.59 17.30
CA MET A 129 -4.70 2.72 17.08
C MET A 129 -4.23 3.98 17.80
N ASP A 130 -4.67 5.15 17.27
CA ASP A 130 -4.63 6.44 17.92
C ASP A 130 -3.22 6.91 18.30
N SER A 131 -2.31 6.96 17.29
CA SER A 131 -0.89 7.23 17.49
C SER A 131 -0.35 8.23 16.48
N HIS A 132 0.01 9.44 16.92
CA HIS A 132 0.68 10.45 16.11
C HIS A 132 1.77 11.16 16.90
N SER A 133 3.00 10.67 16.84
CA SER A 133 4.18 11.16 17.58
C SER A 133 3.98 11.15 19.10
N ASP A 134 3.18 10.20 19.59
CA ASP A 134 2.91 9.96 21.01
C ASP A 134 2.84 8.46 21.32
N GLY A 135 2.34 8.07 22.49
CA GLY A 135 2.11 6.67 22.85
C GLY A 135 1.04 6.02 21.96
N PHE A 136 1.07 4.71 21.88
CA PHE A 136 0.11 3.94 21.08
C PHE A 136 -0.88 3.17 21.96
N THR A 137 -1.99 2.76 21.35
CA THR A 137 -2.98 1.88 21.95
C THR A 137 -3.03 0.56 21.19
N TYR A 138 -2.85 -0.53 21.88
CA TYR A 138 -2.83 -1.88 21.30
C TYR A 138 -3.92 -2.75 21.92
N VAL A 139 -4.60 -3.53 21.05
CA VAL A 139 -5.58 -4.54 21.43
C VAL A 139 -5.34 -5.80 20.61
N LYS A 140 -5.50 -6.98 21.20
CA LYS A 140 -5.53 -8.24 20.46
C LYS A 140 -6.75 -9.08 20.83
N SER A 141 -7.18 -9.92 19.89
CA SER A 141 -8.25 -10.89 20.13
C SER A 141 -7.75 -12.11 20.91
N VAL A 142 -8.69 -12.97 21.34
CA VAL A 142 -8.38 -14.34 21.78
C VAL A 142 -7.76 -15.14 20.63
N ALA A 143 -6.97 -16.17 20.96
CA ALA A 143 -6.41 -17.08 19.95
C ALA A 143 -7.52 -17.82 19.20
N GLY A 144 -7.26 -18.13 17.91
CA GLY A 144 -8.18 -18.87 17.05
C GLY A 144 -9.40 -18.10 16.55
N LEU A 145 -9.61 -16.81 16.95
CA LEU A 145 -10.76 -16.02 16.51
C LEU A 145 -10.83 -15.91 14.98
N MET A 146 -9.69 -15.69 14.35
CA MET A 146 -9.57 -15.54 12.91
C MET A 146 -9.53 -16.89 12.18
N ASP A 147 -9.18 -17.98 12.88
CA ASP A 147 -9.13 -19.33 12.29
C ASP A 147 -10.49 -20.00 12.22
N ASN A 148 -11.37 -19.68 13.16
CA ASN A 148 -12.74 -20.21 13.23
C ASN A 148 -13.78 -19.10 13.31
N PRO A 149 -13.87 -18.23 12.29
CA PRO A 149 -14.72 -17.04 12.35
C PRO A 149 -16.21 -17.35 12.39
N SER A 150 -16.65 -18.50 11.87
CA SER A 150 -18.05 -18.94 11.93
C SER A 150 -18.42 -19.61 13.25
N GLY A 151 -17.48 -20.29 13.90
CA GLY A 151 -17.69 -21.04 15.13
C GLY A 151 -17.55 -20.22 16.41
N LEU A 152 -16.95 -19.03 16.34
CA LEU A 152 -16.75 -18.16 17.48
C LEU A 152 -17.64 -16.91 17.39
N SER A 153 -18.33 -16.61 18.50
CA SER A 153 -19.17 -15.40 18.58
C SER A 153 -18.33 -14.13 18.41
N TRP A 154 -18.88 -13.15 17.67
CA TRP A 154 -18.25 -11.85 17.45
C TRP A 154 -18.74 -10.87 18.51
N THR A 155 -18.02 -10.78 19.64
CA THR A 155 -18.41 -10.00 20.82
C THR A 155 -17.19 -9.33 21.46
N THR A 156 -17.39 -8.27 22.25
CA THR A 156 -16.34 -7.56 22.97
C THR A 156 -15.51 -8.50 23.86
N ALA A 157 -16.11 -9.54 24.43
CA ALA A 157 -15.41 -10.53 25.26
C ALA A 157 -14.31 -11.32 24.50
N ARG A 158 -14.26 -11.20 23.17
CA ARG A 158 -13.18 -11.81 22.34
C ARG A 158 -11.96 -10.92 22.20
N PHE A 159 -11.99 -9.70 22.68
CA PHE A 159 -10.89 -8.75 22.62
C PHE A 159 -10.39 -8.42 24.01
N GLY A 160 -9.07 -8.32 24.16
CA GLY A 160 -8.44 -7.88 25.41
C GLY A 160 -8.68 -6.38 25.67
N ALA A 161 -8.37 -5.95 26.87
CA ALA A 161 -8.38 -4.53 27.21
C ALA A 161 -7.30 -3.77 26.42
N PRO A 162 -7.53 -2.50 26.06
CA PRO A 162 -6.50 -1.64 25.48
C PRO A 162 -5.28 -1.52 26.40
N GLN A 163 -4.10 -1.56 25.81
CA GLN A 163 -2.82 -1.44 26.52
C GLN A 163 -1.85 -0.55 25.75
N SER A 164 -0.90 0.07 26.45
CA SER A 164 0.12 0.96 25.88
C SER A 164 1.44 0.24 25.54
N THR A 165 1.42 -1.08 25.56
CA THR A 165 2.55 -1.96 25.24
C THR A 165 2.10 -3.07 24.29
N LEU A 166 3.04 -3.69 23.58
CA LEU A 166 2.78 -4.94 22.86
C LEU A 166 2.93 -6.12 23.84
N ASP A 167 1.87 -6.46 24.56
CA ASP A 167 1.87 -7.52 25.57
C ASP A 167 3.02 -7.38 26.62
N GLY A 168 3.22 -6.17 27.12
CA GLY A 168 4.28 -5.85 28.06
C GLY A 168 5.59 -5.37 27.43
N LEU A 169 5.79 -5.56 26.12
CA LEU A 169 6.92 -4.98 25.42
C LEU A 169 6.67 -3.49 25.17
N ALA A 170 7.42 -2.64 25.83
CA ALA A 170 7.41 -1.20 25.59
C ALA A 170 8.15 -0.87 24.29
N LEU A 171 7.59 0.04 23.50
CA LEU A 171 8.23 0.64 22.34
C LEU A 171 8.61 2.10 22.65
N THR A 172 8.56 2.97 21.63
CA THR A 172 8.76 4.40 21.79
C THR A 172 7.53 5.11 22.33
N THR A 173 7.71 6.27 22.97
CA THR A 173 6.63 7.21 23.30
C THR A 173 6.33 8.20 22.16
N GLN A 174 7.09 8.15 21.05
CA GLN A 174 6.88 8.94 19.83
C GLN A 174 6.59 7.98 18.67
N PHE A 175 5.44 7.35 18.71
CA PHE A 175 5.00 6.33 17.76
C PHE A 175 4.04 6.90 16.72
N THR A 176 4.19 6.50 15.44
CA THR A 176 3.26 6.86 14.36
C THR A 176 3.27 5.80 13.26
N TYR A 177 2.23 5.77 12.44
CA TYR A 177 2.09 4.96 11.24
C TYR A 177 2.24 3.45 11.48
N PRO A 178 1.39 2.84 12.33
CA PRO A 178 1.39 1.39 12.51
C PRO A 178 0.98 0.69 11.21
N GLN A 179 1.80 -0.24 10.75
CA GLN A 179 1.52 -1.09 9.59
C GLN A 179 1.82 -2.53 9.95
N PHE A 180 0.76 -3.34 10.09
CA PHE A 180 0.93 -4.77 10.26
C PHE A 180 1.23 -5.45 8.94
N VAL A 181 2.24 -6.31 8.94
CA VAL A 181 2.71 -7.06 7.75
C VAL A 181 2.74 -8.54 8.08
N SER A 182 1.96 -9.34 7.36
CA SER A 182 1.98 -10.80 7.52
C SER A 182 3.21 -11.39 6.86
N LEU A 183 3.94 -12.23 7.58
CA LEU A 183 5.10 -12.94 7.04
C LEU A 183 4.67 -14.20 6.27
N PRO A 184 5.49 -14.68 5.33
CA PRO A 184 5.22 -15.92 4.60
C PRO A 184 5.05 -17.16 5.49
N ASP A 185 5.70 -17.20 6.66
CA ASP A 185 5.58 -18.28 7.65
C ASP A 185 4.40 -18.11 8.63
N GLY A 186 3.57 -17.10 8.42
CA GLY A 186 2.36 -16.85 9.22
C GLY A 186 2.56 -15.98 10.44
N LYS A 187 3.78 -15.62 10.79
CA LYS A 187 4.07 -14.61 11.82
C LYS A 187 3.57 -13.23 11.41
N LEU A 188 3.63 -12.27 12.34
CA LEU A 188 3.19 -10.90 12.10
C LEU A 188 4.31 -9.91 12.46
N GLN A 189 4.56 -8.95 11.61
CA GLN A 189 5.40 -7.79 11.93
C GLN A 189 4.54 -6.54 12.08
N LEU A 190 5.03 -5.62 12.91
CA LEU A 190 4.53 -4.25 13.03
C LEU A 190 5.66 -3.30 12.61
N SER A 191 5.49 -2.64 11.46
CA SER A 191 6.34 -1.53 11.04
C SER A 191 5.76 -0.23 11.57
N TYR A 192 6.62 0.66 12.06
CA TYR A 192 6.20 1.94 12.64
C TYR A 192 7.31 2.99 12.55
N ARG A 193 6.94 4.26 12.69
CA ARG A 193 7.88 5.37 12.82
C ARG A 193 8.14 5.69 14.29
N VAL A 194 9.40 5.86 14.63
CA VAL A 194 9.90 6.46 15.86
C VAL A 194 10.25 7.92 15.61
N GLY A 195 9.82 8.86 16.46
CA GLY A 195 10.14 10.28 16.35
C GLY A 195 9.03 11.08 15.68
N ILE A 196 9.38 12.25 15.15
CA ILE A 196 8.44 13.25 14.62
C ILE A 196 8.60 13.44 13.10
N SER A 197 7.69 14.18 12.49
CA SER A 197 7.79 14.56 11.06
C SER A 197 9.11 15.30 10.80
N GLY A 198 9.83 14.90 9.75
CA GLY A 198 11.13 15.47 9.38
C GLY A 198 12.30 15.07 10.30
N ASN A 199 12.06 14.31 11.38
CA ASN A 199 13.10 13.77 12.24
C ASN A 199 12.62 12.46 12.89
N GLY A 200 12.59 11.41 12.08
CA GLY A 200 12.08 10.11 12.51
C GLY A 200 12.77 8.95 11.81
N ARG A 201 12.58 7.77 12.37
CA ARG A 201 13.20 6.52 11.95
C ARG A 201 12.15 5.43 11.86
N ASN A 202 12.26 4.54 10.88
CA ASN A 202 11.40 3.37 10.77
C ASN A 202 11.96 2.22 11.60
N ALA A 203 11.07 1.53 12.29
CA ALA A 203 11.38 0.39 13.15
C ALA A 203 10.43 -0.78 12.89
N ILE A 204 10.84 -1.97 13.31
CA ILE A 204 10.05 -3.20 13.19
C ILE A 204 10.02 -3.92 14.52
N ALA A 205 8.82 -4.38 14.93
CA ALA A 205 8.62 -5.42 15.93
C ALA A 205 8.03 -6.68 15.27
N GLU A 206 8.32 -7.87 15.80
CA GLU A 206 7.85 -9.16 15.26
C GLU A 206 7.14 -9.97 16.32
N TYR A 207 5.98 -10.53 15.98
CA TYR A 207 5.18 -11.44 16.77
C TYR A 207 5.33 -12.87 16.24
N ASP A 208 5.73 -13.81 17.10
CA ASP A 208 6.01 -15.19 16.73
C ASP A 208 4.82 -16.15 16.94
N GLY A 209 3.66 -15.63 17.37
CA GLY A 209 2.48 -16.40 17.78
C GLY A 209 2.34 -16.50 19.30
N THR A 210 3.35 -16.07 20.06
CA THR A 210 3.37 -16.11 21.53
C THR A 210 3.71 -14.75 22.12
N SER A 211 4.77 -14.13 21.63
CA SER A 211 5.33 -12.88 22.16
C SER A 211 5.81 -11.94 21.06
N TRP A 212 5.91 -10.67 21.40
CA TRP A 212 6.52 -9.63 20.59
C TRP A 212 8.00 -9.48 20.90
N THR A 213 8.80 -9.28 19.85
CA THR A 213 10.22 -8.89 19.93
C THR A 213 10.41 -7.58 19.19
N ASN A 214 11.02 -6.58 19.83
CA ASN A 214 11.42 -5.36 19.12
C ASN A 214 12.73 -5.64 18.35
N LEU A 215 12.67 -5.67 17.03
CA LEU A 215 13.86 -5.83 16.18
C LEU A 215 14.67 -4.54 16.10
N GLY A 216 14.04 -3.39 16.33
CA GLY A 216 14.67 -2.08 16.36
C GLY A 216 14.49 -1.26 15.10
N GLU A 217 15.21 -0.14 15.04
CA GLU A 217 15.18 0.81 13.93
C GLU A 217 16.07 0.33 12.77
N TRP A 218 15.64 0.60 11.54
CA TRP A 218 16.38 0.24 10.33
C TRP A 218 16.69 1.43 9.40
N SER A 219 16.00 2.57 9.55
CA SER A 219 16.32 3.79 8.79
C SER A 219 16.94 4.85 9.69
N SER A 220 17.78 5.71 9.12
CA SER A 220 18.44 6.83 9.80
C SER A 220 17.68 8.13 9.59
N SER A 221 17.64 9.00 10.60
CA SER A 221 17.16 10.38 10.47
C SER A 221 18.29 11.38 10.22
N THR A 222 19.56 10.95 10.13
CA THR A 222 20.74 11.80 10.03
C THR A 222 21.39 11.72 8.64
N GLY A 223 22.38 12.57 8.38
CA GLY A 223 23.06 12.76 7.12
C GLY A 223 22.83 14.19 6.60
N THR A 224 23.41 14.55 5.47
CA THR A 224 23.20 15.86 4.84
C THR A 224 22.55 15.69 3.47
N TYR A 225 21.45 16.37 3.25
CA TYR A 225 20.85 16.61 1.95
C TYR A 225 21.02 18.07 1.58
N THR A 226 21.36 18.35 0.33
CA THR A 226 21.53 19.71 -0.18
C THR A 226 20.77 19.85 -1.49
N SER A 227 19.88 20.85 -1.57
CA SER A 227 19.24 21.34 -2.79
C SER A 227 19.95 22.60 -3.28
N GLU A 228 19.49 23.20 -4.36
CA GLU A 228 19.95 24.50 -4.82
C GLU A 228 19.54 25.67 -3.87
N HIS A 229 18.60 25.44 -2.95
CA HIS A 229 18.06 26.45 -2.03
C HIS A 229 18.72 26.39 -0.65
N GLY A 230 19.19 25.23 -0.21
CA GLY A 230 19.80 25.07 1.12
C GLY A 230 20.05 23.63 1.51
N SER A 231 20.34 23.41 2.78
CA SER A 231 20.69 22.09 3.29
C SER A 231 19.88 21.70 4.52
N SER A 232 19.71 20.39 4.72
CA SER A 232 19.08 19.80 5.89
C SER A 232 19.92 18.63 6.41
N THR A 233 19.97 18.46 7.74
CA THR A 233 20.73 17.38 8.40
C THR A 233 19.83 16.38 9.13
N ALA A 234 18.53 16.62 9.15
CA ALA A 234 17.54 15.72 9.74
C ALA A 234 16.37 15.47 8.80
N ARG A 235 15.85 14.25 8.81
CA ARG A 235 14.77 13.79 7.94
C ARG A 235 13.98 12.64 8.51
N ASN A 236 12.91 12.31 7.80
CA ASN A 236 12.16 11.08 7.97
C ASN A 236 12.03 10.35 6.63
N MET A 237 12.22 9.03 6.65
CA MET A 237 11.89 8.16 5.54
C MET A 237 10.40 7.80 5.61
N TYR A 238 9.58 8.32 4.69
CA TYR A 238 8.15 7.99 4.60
C TYR A 238 7.91 6.85 3.63
N LEU A 239 7.37 5.74 4.11
CA LEU A 239 7.16 4.53 3.32
C LEU A 239 5.92 4.66 2.44
N HIS A 240 6.06 4.36 1.13
CA HIS A 240 4.91 4.12 0.24
C HIS A 240 4.28 2.75 0.51
N GLY A 241 5.01 1.86 1.13
CA GLY A 241 4.59 0.55 1.61
C GLY A 241 5.77 -0.25 2.17
N ILE A 242 5.44 -1.34 2.81
CA ILE A 242 6.37 -2.37 3.28
C ILE A 242 5.64 -3.72 3.22
N ASP A 243 6.00 -4.59 2.27
CA ASP A 243 5.24 -5.80 1.96
C ASP A 243 6.13 -6.91 1.44
N TYR A 244 5.74 -8.16 1.73
CA TYR A 244 6.37 -9.35 1.18
C TYR A 244 5.81 -9.69 -0.19
N ASP A 245 6.69 -10.02 -1.13
CA ASP A 245 6.29 -10.68 -2.35
C ASP A 245 6.01 -12.18 -2.10
N LYS A 246 5.53 -12.88 -3.13
CA LYS A 246 5.24 -14.32 -3.05
C LYS A 246 6.48 -15.20 -2.81
N ASN A 247 7.69 -14.67 -3.06
CA ASN A 247 8.95 -15.37 -2.87
C ASN A 247 9.55 -15.16 -1.47
N GLY A 248 8.90 -14.30 -0.66
CA GLY A 248 9.32 -13.97 0.70
C GLY A 248 10.31 -12.84 0.81
N ARG A 249 10.57 -12.08 -0.28
CA ARG A 249 11.32 -10.84 -0.23
C ARG A 249 10.44 -9.71 0.30
N LEU A 250 10.94 -8.96 1.25
CA LEU A 250 10.32 -7.76 1.78
C LEU A 250 10.77 -6.56 0.94
N HIS A 251 9.81 -5.83 0.38
CA HIS A 251 10.03 -4.63 -0.44
C HIS A 251 9.60 -3.38 0.33
N SER A 252 10.31 -2.27 0.15
CA SER A 252 9.87 -0.97 0.63
C SER A 252 10.28 0.14 -0.32
N PHE A 253 9.28 0.86 -0.85
CA PHE A 253 9.48 2.16 -1.48
C PHE A 253 9.25 3.26 -0.46
N PHE A 254 9.96 4.36 -0.63
CA PHE A 254 9.88 5.49 0.28
C PHE A 254 10.20 6.81 -0.41
N THR A 255 9.85 7.90 0.26
CA THR A 255 10.35 9.24 -0.06
C THR A 255 10.97 9.86 1.19
N TRP A 256 12.01 10.66 1.02
CA TRP A 256 12.60 11.43 2.11
C TRP A 256 11.80 12.71 2.37
N ARG A 257 11.63 13.06 3.63
CA ARG A 257 11.09 14.35 4.06
C ARG A 257 12.06 15.04 4.97
N GLU A 258 12.57 16.17 4.53
CA GLU A 258 13.54 16.97 5.27
C GLU A 258 12.87 17.78 6.39
N GLN A 259 13.56 17.96 7.51
CA GLN A 259 13.10 18.80 8.60
C GLN A 259 13.23 20.29 8.27
N ASN A 260 14.34 20.66 7.60
CA ASN A 260 14.62 22.05 7.29
C ASN A 260 13.91 22.49 5.99
N GLY A 261 12.99 23.45 6.11
CA GLY A 261 12.27 24.03 4.97
C GLY A 261 13.15 24.84 4.00
N ALA A 262 14.37 25.19 4.39
CA ALA A 262 15.31 25.92 3.52
C ALA A 262 15.73 25.12 2.25
N VAL A 263 15.43 23.83 2.18
CA VAL A 263 15.69 23.02 0.98
C VAL A 263 14.67 23.24 -0.14
N MET A 264 13.59 23.97 0.10
CA MET A 264 12.53 24.26 -0.86
C MET A 264 12.70 25.65 -1.49
N CYS A 265 12.24 25.80 -2.73
CA CYS A 265 12.12 27.09 -3.42
C CYS A 265 11.09 28.03 -2.74
N ASN A 266 10.08 27.48 -2.05
CA ASN A 266 9.02 28.23 -1.39
C ASN A 266 8.47 27.48 -0.17
N SER A 267 8.17 28.19 0.91
CA SER A 267 7.65 27.61 2.17
C SER A 267 6.24 27.00 2.06
N GLY A 268 5.50 27.30 1.00
CA GLY A 268 4.20 26.68 0.72
C GLY A 268 4.28 25.30 0.06
N GLY A 269 5.49 24.78 -0.23
CA GLY A 269 5.75 23.45 -0.75
C GLY A 269 5.77 22.39 0.33
N ILE A 270 6.27 21.20 -0.03
CA ILE A 270 6.52 20.07 0.87
C ILE A 270 7.99 19.67 0.74
N THR A 271 8.71 19.51 1.85
CA THR A 271 10.14 19.15 1.87
C THR A 271 10.45 17.72 1.41
N ASN A 272 9.51 17.06 0.75
CA ASN A 272 9.70 15.71 0.23
C ASN A 272 10.54 15.74 -1.03
N HIS A 273 11.46 14.78 -1.15
CA HIS A 273 12.31 14.61 -2.33
C HIS A 273 12.62 13.14 -2.59
N ASP A 274 12.94 12.82 -3.81
CA ASP A 274 13.34 11.51 -4.30
C ASP A 274 12.40 10.37 -3.91
N THR A 275 12.21 9.44 -4.82
CA THR A 275 11.65 8.13 -4.52
C THR A 275 12.78 7.12 -4.41
N GLY A 276 12.89 6.49 -3.25
CA GLY A 276 13.86 5.47 -2.97
C GLY A 276 13.25 4.08 -2.90
N TYR A 277 14.11 3.05 -2.99
CA TYR A 277 13.73 1.66 -2.86
C TYR A 277 14.81 0.85 -2.15
N VAL A 278 14.38 0.00 -1.22
CA VAL A 278 15.19 -1.02 -0.56
C VAL A 278 14.42 -2.34 -0.49
N TYR A 279 15.15 -3.43 -0.28
CA TYR A 279 14.55 -4.74 -0.03
C TYR A 279 15.34 -5.54 1.00
N SER A 280 14.70 -6.60 1.53
CA SER A 280 15.30 -7.52 2.48
C SER A 280 14.93 -8.96 2.12
N ASP A 281 15.91 -9.86 2.09
CA ASP A 281 15.73 -11.29 1.85
C ASP A 281 15.68 -12.10 3.16
N ASP A 282 15.86 -11.43 4.31
CA ASP A 282 15.93 -12.02 5.64
C ASP A 282 14.92 -11.42 6.63
N ARG A 283 13.74 -11.08 6.12
CA ARG A 283 12.59 -10.58 6.91
C ARG A 283 12.88 -9.26 7.62
N GLY A 284 13.51 -8.33 6.91
CA GLY A 284 13.78 -7.00 7.41
C GLY A 284 14.92 -6.91 8.41
N ARG A 285 15.83 -7.92 8.48
CA ARG A 285 17.05 -7.84 9.32
C ARG A 285 18.16 -7.10 8.61
N THR A 286 18.34 -7.38 7.31
CA THR A 286 19.36 -6.73 6.46
C THR A 286 18.67 -6.07 5.29
N TRP A 287 19.02 -4.81 5.03
CA TRP A 287 18.44 -4.02 3.95
C TRP A 287 19.44 -3.82 2.81
N ARG A 288 18.98 -3.96 1.58
CA ARG A 288 19.79 -3.87 0.36
C ARG A 288 19.22 -2.82 -0.59
N ASN A 289 20.13 -2.13 -1.29
CA ASN A 289 19.78 -1.20 -2.37
C ASN A 289 19.48 -1.93 -3.69
N ASN A 290 19.22 -1.18 -4.75
CA ASN A 290 18.92 -1.71 -6.10
C ASN A 290 19.99 -2.63 -6.69
N ALA A 291 21.26 -2.42 -6.32
CA ALA A 291 22.39 -3.23 -6.79
C ALA A 291 22.63 -4.49 -5.92
N GLY A 292 21.87 -4.67 -4.86
CA GLY A 292 22.04 -5.78 -3.92
C GLY A 292 23.06 -5.54 -2.81
N THR A 293 23.63 -4.33 -2.75
CA THR A 293 24.57 -3.94 -1.68
C THR A 293 23.82 -3.74 -0.38
N VAL A 294 24.36 -4.25 0.72
CA VAL A 294 23.85 -4.00 2.08
C VAL A 294 24.02 -2.52 2.42
N VAL A 295 22.93 -1.87 2.82
CA VAL A 295 22.87 -0.44 3.19
C VAL A 295 22.32 -0.22 4.59
N GLY A 296 21.97 -1.28 5.32
CA GLY A 296 21.53 -1.16 6.71
C GLY A 296 21.19 -2.49 7.37
N THR A 297 21.17 -2.48 8.69
CA THR A 297 20.81 -3.62 9.53
C THR A 297 19.83 -3.16 10.61
N THR A 298 18.70 -3.82 10.71
CA THR A 298 17.68 -3.52 11.74
C THR A 298 18.25 -3.77 13.14
N GLY A 299 18.12 -2.78 14.02
CA GLY A 299 18.67 -2.81 15.37
C GLY A 299 20.18 -2.62 15.46
N GLY A 300 20.89 -2.57 14.32
CA GLY A 300 22.33 -2.33 14.23
C GLY A 300 22.72 -0.85 14.30
N SER A 301 24.02 -0.58 14.24
CA SER A 301 24.56 0.79 14.13
C SER A 301 24.44 1.34 12.72
N ASP A 302 24.52 0.46 11.71
CA ASP A 302 24.41 0.80 10.30
C ASP A 302 22.94 0.75 9.87
N LYS A 303 22.38 1.87 9.45
CA LYS A 303 20.97 2.05 9.10
C LYS A 303 20.85 2.72 7.75
N VAL A 304 19.82 2.38 6.99
CA VAL A 304 19.56 3.00 5.70
C VAL A 304 19.51 4.52 5.84
N ALA A 305 20.42 5.22 5.19
CA ALA A 305 20.61 6.66 5.31
C ALA A 305 20.49 7.36 3.94
N VAL A 306 20.17 8.65 3.94
CA VAL A 306 20.05 9.46 2.71
C VAL A 306 21.38 9.52 1.92
N THR A 307 22.49 9.29 2.57
CA THR A 307 23.84 9.29 1.99
C THR A 307 24.22 7.97 1.32
N ASP A 308 23.41 6.91 1.45
CA ASP A 308 23.71 5.62 0.84
C ASP A 308 23.48 5.67 -0.67
N SER A 309 24.40 5.11 -1.41
CA SER A 309 24.30 5.01 -2.86
C SER A 309 23.27 3.97 -3.31
N GLY A 310 22.70 4.17 -4.50
CA GLY A 310 21.82 3.19 -5.14
C GLY A 310 20.44 3.03 -4.51
N LEU A 311 20.02 3.94 -3.63
CA LEU A 311 18.68 3.99 -3.07
C LEU A 311 17.67 4.62 -4.03
N VAL A 312 18.04 5.76 -4.64
CA VAL A 312 17.13 6.58 -5.45
C VAL A 312 16.80 5.85 -6.75
N VAL A 313 15.51 5.71 -7.03
CA VAL A 313 14.95 5.10 -8.25
C VAL A 313 14.22 6.11 -9.11
N ASP A 314 13.81 7.24 -8.54
CA ASP A 314 13.27 8.41 -9.24
C ASP A 314 13.72 9.67 -8.51
N ALA A 315 14.66 10.41 -9.11
CA ALA A 315 15.20 11.63 -8.52
C ALA A 315 14.24 12.81 -8.74
N LEU A 316 13.90 13.50 -7.68
CA LEU A 316 13.04 14.69 -7.70
C LEU A 316 13.39 15.61 -6.53
N ASN A 317 13.63 16.89 -6.80
CA ASN A 317 13.88 17.89 -5.77
C ASN A 317 12.58 18.27 -5.01
N PRO A 318 12.65 18.98 -3.87
CA PRO A 318 11.48 19.33 -3.06
C PRO A 318 10.48 20.30 -3.72
N ASP A 319 10.85 20.94 -4.82
CA ASP A 319 10.11 22.05 -5.43
C ASP A 319 8.80 21.62 -6.09
N HIS A 320 8.62 20.32 -6.30
CA HIS A 320 7.50 19.72 -7.02
C HIS A 320 6.42 19.11 -6.14
N SER A 321 6.49 19.28 -4.82
CA SER A 321 5.52 18.76 -3.84
C SER A 321 5.23 17.26 -4.04
N LEU A 322 6.30 16.44 -4.11
CA LEU A 322 6.19 14.99 -4.09
C LEU A 322 5.42 14.53 -2.85
N MET A 323 4.37 13.73 -3.04
CA MET A 323 3.61 13.21 -1.90
C MET A 323 4.31 11.99 -1.29
N ASN A 324 4.22 11.87 0.02
CA ASN A 324 4.67 10.69 0.76
C ASN A 324 3.54 9.67 0.96
N GLN A 325 3.91 8.43 1.33
CA GLN A 325 2.99 7.38 1.79
C GLN A 325 1.85 7.08 0.80
N GLU A 326 2.17 7.05 -0.47
CA GLU A 326 1.24 6.67 -1.52
C GLU A 326 0.97 5.16 -1.50
N SER A 327 1.53 4.37 -2.41
CA SER A 327 1.30 2.94 -2.45
C SER A 327 2.39 2.20 -3.21
N GLN A 328 2.59 0.93 -2.86
CA GLN A 328 3.39 -0.03 -3.60
C GLN A 328 2.64 -1.34 -3.78
N PHE A 329 3.07 -2.15 -4.72
CA PHE A 329 2.59 -3.51 -4.96
C PHE A 329 3.69 -4.34 -5.62
N THR A 330 3.54 -5.67 -5.68
CA THR A 330 4.44 -6.55 -6.43
C THR A 330 3.65 -7.34 -7.46
N ASP A 331 4.23 -7.54 -8.64
CA ASP A 331 3.61 -8.37 -9.67
C ASP A 331 3.73 -9.87 -9.38
N SER A 332 3.11 -10.68 -10.23
CA SER A 332 3.16 -12.14 -10.12
C SER A 332 4.56 -12.74 -10.28
N SER A 333 5.54 -11.95 -10.71
CA SER A 333 6.96 -12.36 -10.80
C SER A 333 7.78 -11.89 -9.59
N GLY A 334 7.20 -11.08 -8.68
CA GLY A 334 7.87 -10.45 -7.55
C GLY A 334 8.61 -9.17 -7.92
N LEU A 335 8.29 -8.57 -9.08
CA LEU A 335 8.85 -7.27 -9.44
C LEU A 335 8.09 -6.14 -8.74
N PRO A 336 8.81 -5.17 -8.16
CA PRO A 336 8.19 -4.09 -7.41
C PRO A 336 7.62 -2.99 -8.31
N HIS A 337 6.43 -2.52 -7.95
CA HIS A 337 5.70 -1.39 -8.51
C HIS A 337 5.37 -0.38 -7.43
N ALA A 338 5.38 0.90 -7.75
CA ALA A 338 4.90 1.96 -6.88
C ALA A 338 4.07 2.98 -7.67
N ILE A 339 3.21 3.68 -6.96
CA ILE A 339 2.60 4.92 -7.46
C ILE A 339 3.12 6.07 -6.63
N ILE A 340 3.48 7.16 -7.30
CA ILE A 340 3.94 8.41 -6.70
C ILE A 340 3.21 9.56 -7.37
N SER A 341 3.09 10.69 -6.70
CA SER A 341 2.43 11.85 -7.30
C SER A 341 3.10 13.16 -6.91
N TYR A 342 3.18 14.08 -7.86
CA TYR A 342 3.78 15.39 -7.72
C TYR A 342 3.27 16.37 -8.78
N VAL A 343 3.67 17.63 -8.70
CA VAL A 343 3.38 18.66 -9.70
C VAL A 343 4.51 18.64 -10.76
N PRO A 344 4.25 18.15 -11.99
CA PRO A 344 5.25 18.13 -13.05
C PRO A 344 5.79 19.52 -13.41
N GLY A 345 7.09 19.63 -13.71
CA GLY A 345 7.78 20.89 -13.99
C GLY A 345 7.19 21.69 -15.16
N ARG A 346 6.45 21.06 -16.08
CA ARG A 346 5.72 21.78 -17.15
C ARG A 346 4.58 22.67 -16.64
N PHE A 347 4.11 22.44 -15.41
CA PHE A 347 3.07 23.27 -14.75
C PHE A 347 3.65 24.30 -13.80
N GLY A 348 4.90 24.13 -13.37
CA GLY A 348 5.61 25.03 -12.47
C GLY A 348 6.89 24.39 -11.94
N GLN A 349 7.96 25.19 -11.90
CA GLN A 349 9.26 24.72 -11.37
C GLN A 349 9.38 24.92 -9.85
N CYS A 350 8.42 25.62 -9.25
CA CYS A 350 8.39 25.89 -7.83
C CYS A 350 6.94 25.87 -7.31
N THR A 351 6.63 24.95 -6.42
CA THR A 351 5.31 24.86 -5.81
C THR A 351 5.20 25.86 -4.65
N THR A 352 4.31 26.85 -4.78
CA THR A 352 4.10 27.92 -3.80
C THR A 352 2.96 27.66 -2.83
N ASP A 353 2.04 26.77 -3.18
CA ASP A 353 0.93 26.27 -2.38
C ASP A 353 0.68 24.81 -2.79
N TYR A 354 1.11 23.88 -1.95
CA TYR A 354 1.06 22.45 -2.33
C TYR A 354 -0.38 21.96 -2.50
N VAL A 355 -1.34 22.44 -1.70
CA VAL A 355 -2.74 22.02 -1.79
C VAL A 355 -3.34 22.46 -3.11
N ALA A 356 -3.25 23.75 -3.42
CA ALA A 356 -3.79 24.32 -4.65
C ALA A 356 -3.08 23.76 -5.90
N ASN A 357 -1.74 23.72 -5.88
CA ASN A 357 -0.96 23.26 -7.05
C ASN A 357 -1.15 21.77 -7.33
N ARG A 358 -1.20 20.90 -6.30
CA ARG A 358 -1.48 19.49 -6.48
C ARG A 358 -2.91 19.25 -6.96
N THR A 359 -3.88 19.97 -6.42
CA THR A 359 -5.29 19.88 -6.85
C THR A 359 -5.46 20.23 -8.32
N ALA A 360 -4.83 21.30 -8.79
CA ALA A 360 -4.96 21.76 -10.17
C ALA A 360 -4.08 20.96 -11.15
N ASN A 361 -2.83 20.69 -10.77
CA ASN A 361 -1.78 20.27 -11.69
C ASN A 361 -1.11 18.93 -11.32
N GLY A 362 -1.41 18.38 -10.15
CA GLY A 362 -0.82 17.11 -9.69
C GLY A 362 -1.11 15.96 -10.65
N ARG A 363 -0.10 15.12 -10.87
CA ARG A 363 -0.19 13.89 -11.66
C ARG A 363 0.36 12.72 -10.86
N ALA A 364 -0.25 11.56 -11.05
CA ALA A 364 0.30 10.31 -10.55
C ALA A 364 1.20 9.66 -11.61
N PHE A 365 2.22 8.95 -11.14
CA PHE A 365 3.16 8.22 -11.97
C PHE A 365 3.26 6.79 -11.47
N HIS A 366 3.16 5.85 -12.39
CA HIS A 366 3.44 4.44 -12.15
C HIS A 366 4.94 4.21 -12.34
N LEU A 367 5.60 3.81 -11.27
CA LEU A 367 7.02 3.47 -11.24
C LEU A 367 7.15 1.95 -11.06
N ARG A 368 7.95 1.29 -11.89
CA ARG A 368 8.12 -0.16 -11.83
C ARG A 368 9.53 -0.60 -12.22
N LYS A 369 9.95 -1.73 -11.66
CA LYS A 369 11.16 -2.43 -12.12
C LYS A 369 10.77 -3.45 -13.19
N ASN A 370 11.44 -3.42 -14.34
CA ASN A 370 11.19 -4.42 -15.39
C ASN A 370 12.05 -5.68 -15.19
N SER A 371 11.82 -6.70 -16.01
CA SER A 371 12.54 -7.99 -15.95
C SER A 371 14.05 -7.88 -16.24
N THR A 372 14.50 -6.79 -16.87
CA THR A 372 15.93 -6.52 -17.09
C THR A 372 16.59 -5.78 -15.91
N GLY A 373 15.81 -5.46 -14.86
CA GLY A 373 16.29 -4.77 -13.67
C GLY A 373 16.27 -3.24 -13.77
N SER A 374 15.80 -2.69 -14.89
CA SER A 374 15.71 -1.23 -15.11
C SER A 374 14.41 -0.67 -14.55
N TRP A 375 14.47 0.56 -14.04
CA TRP A 375 13.30 1.32 -13.60
C TRP A 375 12.63 2.02 -14.77
N GLN A 376 11.31 2.00 -14.77
CA GLN A 376 10.46 2.66 -15.75
C GLN A 376 9.41 3.49 -15.03
N LYS A 377 9.16 4.71 -15.52
CA LYS A 377 8.13 5.62 -14.99
C LYS A 377 7.18 6.02 -16.10
N THR A 378 5.89 5.88 -15.87
CA THR A 378 4.82 6.25 -16.79
C THR A 378 3.88 7.23 -16.10
N GLU A 379 3.63 8.40 -16.69
CA GLU A 379 2.61 9.32 -16.19
C GLU A 379 1.21 8.75 -16.46
N ILE A 380 0.35 8.81 -15.45
CA ILE A 380 -1.06 8.47 -15.59
C ILE A 380 -1.81 9.74 -16.03
N PRO A 381 -2.46 9.76 -17.21
CA PRO A 381 -3.05 10.97 -17.78
C PRO A 381 -4.37 11.39 -17.11
N VAL A 382 -4.37 11.38 -15.77
CA VAL A 382 -5.51 11.75 -14.93
C VAL A 382 -5.08 12.83 -13.96
N VAL A 383 -5.78 13.95 -13.94
CA VAL A 383 -5.55 15.02 -12.95
C VAL A 383 -5.91 14.49 -11.56
N LEU A 384 -5.07 14.73 -10.55
CA LEU A 384 -5.37 14.30 -9.18
C LEU A 384 -6.69 14.93 -8.68
N GLY A 385 -6.92 16.21 -8.94
CA GLY A 385 -8.09 16.94 -8.44
C GLY A 385 -8.11 17.03 -6.91
N SER A 386 -6.98 16.79 -6.26
CA SER A 386 -6.81 16.71 -4.81
C SER A 386 -5.34 16.93 -4.45
N SER A 387 -5.08 17.38 -3.23
CA SER A 387 -3.73 17.37 -2.63
C SER A 387 -3.31 15.99 -2.14
N GLN A 388 -4.23 15.02 -2.11
CA GLN A 388 -4.13 13.76 -1.38
C GLN A 388 -3.49 12.64 -2.23
N ARG A 389 -3.49 11.41 -1.68
CA ARG A 389 -2.70 10.25 -2.12
C ARG A 389 -3.51 9.32 -3.02
N THR A 390 -2.79 8.52 -3.79
CA THR A 390 -3.32 7.46 -4.66
C THR A 390 -2.94 6.08 -4.14
N LYS A 391 -3.71 5.04 -4.54
CA LYS A 391 -3.39 3.63 -4.28
C LYS A 391 -3.08 2.91 -5.57
N LEU A 392 -2.27 1.86 -5.49
CA LEU A 392 -1.89 0.98 -6.58
C LEU A 392 -2.22 -0.46 -6.22
N ILE A 393 -2.81 -1.19 -7.15
CA ILE A 393 -2.92 -2.64 -7.10
C ILE A 393 -2.59 -3.24 -8.47
N LEU A 394 -2.29 -4.54 -8.48
CA LEU A 394 -2.25 -5.35 -9.68
C LEU A 394 -3.27 -6.49 -9.55
N ASP A 395 -3.95 -6.82 -10.65
CA ASP A 395 -4.85 -7.98 -10.69
C ASP A 395 -4.07 -9.29 -10.93
N LYS A 396 -4.79 -10.41 -11.01
CA LYS A 396 -4.18 -11.74 -11.25
C LYS A 396 -3.48 -11.88 -12.61
N TYR A 397 -3.70 -10.95 -13.55
CA TYR A 397 -3.04 -10.86 -14.86
C TYR A 397 -1.92 -9.82 -14.85
N ASP A 398 -1.62 -9.23 -13.69
CA ASP A 398 -0.70 -8.12 -13.50
C ASP A 398 -1.12 -6.82 -14.23
N ASN A 399 -2.39 -6.64 -14.60
CA ASN A 399 -2.84 -5.32 -15.01
C ASN A 399 -2.80 -4.37 -13.81
N ALA A 400 -2.36 -3.14 -14.02
CA ALA A 400 -2.23 -2.16 -12.96
C ALA A 400 -3.48 -1.27 -12.84
N TYR A 401 -3.86 -0.98 -11.60
CA TYR A 401 -4.98 -0.08 -11.27
C TYR A 401 -4.49 0.99 -10.31
N ALA A 402 -4.73 2.25 -10.67
CA ALA A 402 -4.53 3.41 -9.82
C ALA A 402 -5.88 3.84 -9.24
N ILE A 403 -5.99 3.86 -7.92
CA ILE A 403 -7.19 4.30 -7.21
C ILE A 403 -6.92 5.69 -6.65
N PHE A 404 -7.55 6.68 -7.25
CA PHE A 404 -7.38 8.10 -6.95
C PHE A 404 -8.29 8.55 -5.81
N PRO A 405 -8.03 9.73 -5.22
CA PRO A 405 -8.99 10.38 -4.35
C PRO A 405 -10.39 10.44 -4.96
N PHE A 406 -11.40 10.41 -4.11
CA PHE A 406 -12.83 10.35 -4.45
C PHE A 406 -13.27 9.00 -5.08
N GLY A 407 -12.44 7.94 -4.95
CA GLY A 407 -12.77 6.60 -5.42
C GLY A 407 -12.68 6.40 -6.94
N ARG A 408 -12.06 7.32 -7.68
CA ARG A 408 -11.84 7.16 -9.13
C ARG A 408 -10.81 6.06 -9.40
N ILE A 409 -10.99 5.30 -10.47
CA ILE A 409 -10.11 4.19 -10.83
C ILE A 409 -9.66 4.35 -12.27
N ALA A 410 -8.34 4.30 -12.50
CA ALA A 410 -7.76 4.15 -13.84
C ALA A 410 -6.99 2.83 -13.91
N GLY A 411 -6.89 2.24 -15.09
CA GLY A 411 -6.15 1.00 -15.30
C GLY A 411 -5.30 1.02 -16.56
N ALA A 412 -4.23 0.21 -16.54
CA ALA A 412 -3.36 -0.05 -17.68
C ALA A 412 -3.02 -1.54 -17.78
N SER A 413 -2.88 -2.04 -19.02
CA SER A 413 -2.58 -3.45 -19.26
C SER A 413 -1.09 -3.75 -19.11
N LYS A 414 -0.78 -4.96 -18.59
CA LYS A 414 0.59 -5.49 -18.64
C LYS A 414 1.09 -5.62 -20.09
N SER A 415 0.22 -6.03 -21.01
CA SER A 415 0.56 -6.24 -22.42
C SER A 415 0.99 -4.98 -23.15
N SER A 416 0.50 -3.79 -22.75
CA SER A 416 0.95 -2.50 -23.28
C SER A 416 2.26 -2.03 -22.65
N GLY A 417 2.79 -2.73 -21.65
CA GLY A 417 3.86 -2.24 -20.81
C GLY A 417 3.42 -1.09 -19.90
N TYR A 418 2.12 -1.05 -19.55
CA TYR A 418 1.50 -0.04 -18.69
C TYR A 418 1.54 1.39 -19.28
N THR A 419 1.34 1.51 -20.60
CA THR A 419 1.31 2.80 -21.30
C THR A 419 -0.10 3.24 -21.73
N ASP A 420 -1.10 2.34 -21.65
CA ASP A 420 -2.48 2.52 -22.12
C ASP A 420 -3.46 2.93 -21.01
N TRP A 421 -3.03 3.72 -20.04
CA TRP A 421 -3.86 4.14 -18.91
C TRP A 421 -5.17 4.79 -19.35
N THR A 422 -6.30 4.26 -18.86
CA THR A 422 -7.65 4.79 -19.12
C THR A 422 -8.44 4.85 -17.81
N VAL A 423 -9.40 5.80 -17.73
CA VAL A 423 -10.35 5.86 -16.61
C VAL A 423 -11.37 4.73 -16.77
N LEU A 424 -11.47 3.85 -15.78
CA LEU A 424 -12.38 2.71 -15.72
C LEU A 424 -13.62 3.00 -14.86
N PHE A 425 -13.47 3.87 -13.88
CA PHE A 425 -14.54 4.35 -13.00
C PHE A 425 -14.22 5.78 -12.56
N ASP A 426 -15.18 6.67 -12.69
CA ASP A 426 -14.98 8.11 -12.44
C ASP A 426 -15.30 8.56 -11.00
N GLY A 427 -15.68 7.62 -10.11
CA GLY A 427 -16.08 7.89 -8.73
C GLY A 427 -17.51 8.39 -8.58
N SER A 428 -18.26 8.49 -9.69
CA SER A 428 -19.65 8.95 -9.65
C SER A 428 -20.53 8.06 -8.78
N GLY A 429 -21.42 8.69 -8.01
CA GLY A 429 -22.35 7.99 -7.13
C GLY A 429 -21.79 7.59 -5.77
N LEU A 430 -20.46 7.73 -5.50
CA LEU A 430 -19.90 7.42 -4.19
C LEU A 430 -20.01 8.59 -3.20
N ASN A 431 -20.04 9.84 -3.68
CA ASN A 431 -19.96 11.04 -2.83
C ASN A 431 -18.76 11.01 -1.87
N ALA A 432 -17.68 10.31 -2.24
CA ALA A 432 -16.52 10.07 -1.38
C ALA A 432 -15.76 11.37 -1.07
N PHE A 433 -15.22 11.47 0.17
CA PHE A 433 -14.30 12.52 0.58
C PHE A 433 -12.86 12.02 0.50
N GLY A 434 -12.07 12.70 -0.31
CA GLY A 434 -10.61 12.54 -0.29
C GLY A 434 -10.11 11.14 -0.59
N GLU A 435 -9.19 10.67 0.28
CA GLU A 435 -8.49 9.40 0.15
C GLU A 435 -9.41 8.19 0.35
N VAL A 436 -8.92 7.02 -0.05
CA VAL A 436 -9.59 5.74 0.15
C VAL A 436 -8.60 4.71 0.68
N VAL A 437 -9.13 3.69 1.34
CA VAL A 437 -8.36 2.50 1.78
C VAL A 437 -8.80 1.29 0.97
N ILE A 438 -7.88 0.41 0.66
CA ILE A 438 -8.14 -0.78 -0.16
C ILE A 438 -7.88 -2.07 0.62
N ASP A 439 -8.57 -3.14 0.26
CA ASP A 439 -8.32 -4.50 0.76
C ASP A 439 -7.35 -5.23 -0.18
N GLU A 440 -6.05 -5.11 0.06
CA GLU A 440 -5.03 -5.79 -0.73
C GLU A 440 -5.13 -7.32 -0.63
N THR A 441 -5.58 -7.83 0.52
CA THR A 441 -5.70 -9.28 0.76
C THR A 441 -6.82 -9.91 -0.05
N ARG A 442 -7.90 -9.19 -0.34
CA ARG A 442 -9.01 -9.66 -1.16
C ARG A 442 -8.63 -9.77 -2.64
N ILE A 443 -7.77 -8.90 -3.12
CA ILE A 443 -7.26 -8.97 -4.49
C ILE A 443 -6.52 -10.29 -4.70
N ALA A 444 -5.62 -10.64 -3.78
CA ALA A 444 -4.86 -11.90 -3.85
C ALA A 444 -5.75 -13.14 -3.69
N GLN A 445 -6.86 -13.06 -2.96
CA GLN A 445 -7.72 -14.19 -2.65
C GLN A 445 -8.76 -14.45 -3.75
N ASP A 446 -9.52 -13.44 -4.20
CA ASP A 446 -10.65 -13.62 -5.11
C ASP A 446 -10.72 -12.60 -6.27
N ASN A 447 -9.61 -11.87 -6.49
CA ASN A 447 -9.49 -10.88 -7.58
C ASN A 447 -10.61 -9.82 -7.56
N VAL A 448 -10.95 -9.35 -6.37
CA VAL A 448 -11.93 -8.28 -6.13
C VAL A 448 -11.22 -7.11 -5.45
N LEU A 449 -11.39 -5.90 -5.99
CA LEU A 449 -10.98 -4.66 -5.37
C LEU A 449 -12.10 -4.18 -4.44
N SER A 450 -11.88 -4.21 -3.13
CA SER A 450 -12.74 -3.57 -2.14
C SER A 450 -12.13 -2.25 -1.71
N VAL A 451 -12.95 -1.19 -1.74
CA VAL A 451 -12.55 0.18 -1.41
C VAL A 451 -13.39 0.69 -0.25
N LEU A 452 -12.74 1.05 0.85
CA LEU A 452 -13.35 1.75 1.98
C LEU A 452 -13.25 3.25 1.73
N TYR A 453 -14.39 3.94 1.83
CA TYR A 453 -14.49 5.38 1.68
C TYR A 453 -15.51 5.97 2.64
N GLN A 454 -15.34 7.25 3.00
CA GLN A 454 -16.30 8.02 3.79
C GLN A 454 -16.92 9.10 2.93
N GLU A 455 -18.23 9.33 3.10
CA GLU A 455 -18.95 10.36 2.37
C GLU A 455 -18.53 11.77 2.81
N LYS A 456 -18.62 12.72 1.87
CA LYS A 456 -18.45 14.15 2.15
C LYS A 456 -19.44 14.61 3.19
N SER A 457 -18.97 15.48 4.07
CA SER A 457 -19.80 16.19 5.06
C SER A 457 -19.27 17.60 5.27
N SER A 458 -19.87 18.34 6.19
CA SER A 458 -19.49 19.70 6.53
C SER A 458 -19.16 19.83 8.01
N GLY A 459 -18.13 20.64 8.32
CA GLY A 459 -17.67 20.84 9.69
C GLY A 459 -17.25 19.53 10.37
N THR A 460 -17.95 19.16 11.42
CA THR A 460 -17.75 17.90 12.17
C THR A 460 -19.01 17.01 12.17
N THR A 461 -19.94 17.23 11.23
CA THR A 461 -21.14 16.42 11.12
C THR A 461 -20.76 15.01 10.68
N PRO A 462 -21.09 13.95 11.45
CA PRO A 462 -20.81 12.58 11.07
C PRO A 462 -21.38 12.21 9.70
N SER A 463 -20.71 11.33 8.99
CA SER A 463 -21.13 10.87 7.66
C SER A 463 -20.98 9.37 7.50
N ALA A 464 -21.63 8.84 6.48
CA ALA A 464 -21.62 7.41 6.23
C ALA A 464 -20.24 6.91 5.76
N LEU A 465 -19.85 5.74 6.26
CA LEU A 465 -18.66 4.99 5.90
C LEU A 465 -19.07 3.71 5.17
N HIS A 466 -18.46 3.45 4.03
CA HIS A 466 -18.88 2.39 3.11
C HIS A 466 -17.71 1.51 2.68
N VAL A 467 -18.04 0.30 2.21
CA VAL A 467 -17.17 -0.54 1.38
C VAL A 467 -17.85 -0.81 0.07
N VAL A 468 -17.22 -0.36 -1.03
CA VAL A 468 -17.64 -0.67 -2.39
C VAL A 468 -16.74 -1.75 -2.97
N ASP A 469 -17.35 -2.75 -3.63
CA ASP A 469 -16.67 -3.90 -4.22
C ASP A 469 -16.69 -3.80 -5.75
N PHE A 470 -15.51 -3.97 -6.37
CA PHE A 470 -15.35 -4.04 -7.82
C PHE A 470 -14.76 -5.38 -8.22
N ARG A 471 -15.44 -6.09 -9.10
CA ARG A 471 -14.88 -7.28 -9.76
C ARG A 471 -13.87 -6.85 -10.80
N LEU A 472 -12.68 -7.43 -10.74
CA LEU A 472 -11.62 -7.31 -11.73
C LEU A 472 -11.76 -8.39 -12.82
N PRO A 473 -11.00 -8.36 -13.92
CA PRO A 473 -11.09 -9.34 -15.00
C PRO A 473 -10.96 -10.79 -14.50
N SER A 474 -11.82 -11.67 -14.99
CA SER A 474 -11.91 -13.08 -14.56
C SER A 474 -11.15 -14.03 -15.50
#